data_1ffaec3ff3fb9026d5e88ee6fcd42c96
#
_entry.id   1ffaec3ff3fb9026d5e88ee6fcd42c96
#
_cell.length_a   1.000
_cell.length_b   1.000
_cell.length_c   1.000
_cell.angle_alpha   90.00
_cell.angle_beta   90.00
_cell.angle_gamma   90.00
#
_symmetry.space_group_name_H-M   'P 1'
#
loop_
_entity.id
_entity.type
_entity.pdbx_description
1 polymer ?
#
loop_
_entity_poly.entity_id
_entity_poly.type
_entity_poly.pdbx_seq_one_letter_code
_entity_poly.pdbx_strand_id
1 'polypeptide(L)'
;MTSFRMFEIILYSMVSLLPYLGLALYPFEDKFRMSKIKLSGCIVILTVIQSALGIYATMCSQEQKALFSLLSTVCYGGFYFLAIKENVGKLVFVLLIVSNFANFVVMCAKCVEGHIFPQLAVENNKWSFSLCTMIVQLIFIPLLFLYFKKYIKGVAHIETGKKIWRFLWTIPATFYLFWYHGLYFNTKSSIELAMDPVNMLFTFFINLGALVVYTVIVNSIAEFQYNLNLEEEKKQLEIENLCFENMKKQMESTRRARHDLKHHMKAVHTMAENNECKKITEYIETYLEHVSLKKPLVYCTNFTLNALIVYYVQQAEAHKIKLKLNIELPEETNVKEADLTVLFGNLLENAIDACDEVQENKRYINLKIYKPNSDSIVFYIENGFNGSIKKKNQQFLTTKANGNGIGIESVKYVVHKYNGDVNIKTDENKFIVSGVLLQPLDATK
;
A
#
# COMPACT_ATOMS: atom_id res chain seq x y z
N MET A 1 -43.26 3.81 35.00
CA MET A 1 -42.87 4.68 33.87
C MET A 1 -44.07 4.79 32.95
N THR A 2 -44.46 6.01 32.54
CA THR A 2 -45.59 6.22 31.62
C THR A 2 -45.24 5.84 30.16
N SER A 3 -46.22 5.39 29.38
CA SER A 3 -46.00 5.05 27.97
C SER A 3 -45.42 6.25 27.18
N PHE A 4 -45.83 7.48 27.56
CA PHE A 4 -45.26 8.70 26.96
C PHE A 4 -43.75 8.84 27.24
N ARG A 5 -43.31 8.54 28.46
CA ARG A 5 -41.89 8.61 28.85
C ARG A 5 -41.06 7.58 28.09
N MET A 6 -41.60 6.40 27.84
CA MET A 6 -40.92 5.40 26.99
C MET A 6 -40.75 5.89 25.58
N PHE A 7 -41.79 6.51 25.02
CA PHE A 7 -41.73 7.10 23.69
C PHE A 7 -40.65 8.20 23.57
N GLU A 8 -40.53 9.09 24.56
CA GLU A 8 -39.50 10.15 24.58
C GLU A 8 -38.08 9.55 24.50
N ILE A 9 -37.82 8.47 25.24
CA ILE A 9 -36.50 7.84 25.29
C ILE A 9 -36.20 7.12 23.99
N ILE A 10 -37.19 6.43 23.42
CA ILE A 10 -37.03 5.76 22.11
C ILE A 10 -36.73 6.80 21.03
N LEU A 11 -37.49 7.88 20.99
CA LEU A 11 -37.31 8.98 20.04
C LEU A 11 -35.88 9.55 20.14
N TYR A 12 -35.45 9.86 21.37
CA TYR A 12 -34.09 10.36 21.59
C TYR A 12 -33.03 9.36 21.16
N SER A 13 -33.19 8.08 21.45
CA SER A 13 -32.24 7.02 21.05
C SER A 13 -32.12 6.94 19.54
N MET A 14 -33.22 7.05 18.79
CA MET A 14 -33.19 7.06 17.33
C MET A 14 -32.50 8.30 16.77
N VAL A 15 -32.84 9.48 17.27
CA VAL A 15 -32.28 10.77 16.84
C VAL A 15 -30.78 10.85 17.16
N SER A 16 -30.34 10.32 18.28
CA SER A 16 -28.93 10.33 18.70
C SER A 16 -28.07 9.27 18.04
N LEU A 17 -28.65 8.19 17.48
CA LEU A 17 -27.88 7.09 16.88
C LEU A 17 -27.83 7.17 15.36
N LEU A 18 -29.00 7.22 14.69
CA LEU A 18 -29.10 6.95 13.27
C LEU A 18 -28.33 7.94 12.36
N PRO A 19 -28.40 9.28 12.57
CA PRO A 19 -27.68 10.21 11.72
C PRO A 19 -26.17 10.06 11.80
N TYR A 20 -25.64 9.84 13.00
CA TYR A 20 -24.21 9.68 13.24
C TYR A 20 -23.69 8.32 12.78
N LEU A 21 -24.48 7.26 12.95
CA LEU A 21 -24.15 5.96 12.40
C LEU A 21 -24.08 6.00 10.86
N GLY A 22 -25.06 6.64 10.22
CA GLY A 22 -25.05 6.86 8.77
C GLY A 22 -23.80 7.62 8.31
N LEU A 23 -23.44 8.68 9.04
CA LEU A 23 -22.24 9.46 8.75
C LEU A 23 -20.95 8.66 8.94
N ALA A 24 -20.86 7.80 9.98
CA ALA A 24 -19.71 6.95 10.24
C ALA A 24 -19.55 5.82 9.19
N LEU A 25 -20.65 5.27 8.70
CA LEU A 25 -20.65 4.20 7.71
C LEU A 25 -20.37 4.71 6.28
N TYR A 26 -20.74 5.97 5.98
CA TYR A 26 -20.66 6.54 4.64
C TYR A 26 -19.26 6.46 3.97
N PRO A 27 -18.13 6.76 4.65
CA PRO A 27 -16.81 6.66 4.02
C PRO A 27 -16.41 5.24 3.60
N PHE A 28 -17.08 4.22 4.13
CA PHE A 28 -16.76 2.81 3.93
C PHE A 28 -17.87 2.03 3.23
N GLU A 29 -18.73 2.69 2.44
CA GLU A 29 -19.90 2.08 1.80
C GLU A 29 -19.56 0.88 0.89
N ASP A 30 -18.34 0.85 0.32
CA ASP A 30 -17.85 -0.20 -0.56
C ASP A 30 -17.11 -1.34 0.20
N LYS A 31 -16.94 -1.19 1.53
CA LYS A 31 -16.13 -2.08 2.37
C LYS A 31 -16.95 -2.80 3.45
N PHE A 32 -18.25 -2.95 3.25
CA PHE A 32 -19.08 -3.69 4.18
C PHE A 32 -18.82 -5.20 4.10
N ARG A 33 -18.78 -5.85 5.27
CA ARG A 33 -18.64 -7.31 5.40
C ARG A 33 -19.94 -8.04 5.06
N MET A 34 -21.06 -7.35 5.01
CA MET A 34 -22.38 -7.93 4.83
C MET A 34 -23.18 -7.17 3.76
N SER A 35 -24.20 -7.83 3.20
CA SER A 35 -25.09 -7.19 2.23
C SER A 35 -25.85 -6.02 2.87
N LYS A 36 -26.24 -5.04 2.06
CA LYS A 36 -26.99 -3.84 2.51
C LYS A 36 -28.28 -4.20 3.27
N ILE A 37 -28.97 -5.28 2.86
CA ILE A 37 -30.18 -5.77 3.54
C ILE A 37 -29.86 -6.30 4.95
N LYS A 38 -28.81 -7.11 5.09
CA LYS A 38 -28.36 -7.62 6.40
C LYS A 38 -27.90 -6.48 7.30
N LEU A 39 -27.18 -5.49 6.73
CA LEU A 39 -26.70 -4.32 7.45
C LEU A 39 -27.89 -3.51 8.00
N SER A 40 -28.93 -3.24 7.18
CA SER A 40 -30.16 -2.58 7.63
C SER A 40 -30.84 -3.32 8.77
N GLY A 41 -30.95 -4.65 8.67
CA GLY A 41 -31.51 -5.47 9.75
C GLY A 41 -30.72 -5.36 11.06
N CYS A 42 -29.39 -5.38 10.97
CA CYS A 42 -28.51 -5.20 12.15
C CYS A 42 -28.63 -3.77 12.74
N ILE A 43 -28.80 -2.74 11.91
CA ILE A 43 -29.04 -1.36 12.40
C ILE A 43 -30.37 -1.27 13.18
N VAL A 44 -31.42 -1.91 12.69
CA VAL A 44 -32.71 -1.97 13.41
C VAL A 44 -32.54 -2.65 14.77
N ILE A 45 -31.88 -3.80 14.80
CA ILE A 45 -31.57 -4.53 16.05
C ILE A 45 -30.75 -3.66 17.02
N LEU A 46 -29.73 -2.99 16.51
CA LEU A 46 -28.91 -2.07 17.31
C LEU A 46 -29.75 -0.93 17.90
N THR A 47 -30.65 -0.34 17.10
CA THR A 47 -31.52 0.73 17.55
C THR A 47 -32.48 0.25 18.66
N VAL A 48 -33.01 -0.95 18.53
CA VAL A 48 -33.85 -1.56 19.58
C VAL A 48 -33.05 -1.78 20.87
N ILE A 49 -31.85 -2.33 20.77
CA ILE A 49 -30.94 -2.54 21.92
C ILE A 49 -30.63 -1.21 22.59
N GLN A 50 -30.28 -0.18 21.83
CA GLN A 50 -29.95 1.16 22.36
C GLN A 50 -31.16 1.80 23.07
N SER A 51 -32.35 1.65 22.49
CA SER A 51 -33.59 2.15 23.11
C SER A 51 -33.90 1.40 24.41
N ALA A 52 -33.73 0.08 24.44
CA ALA A 52 -33.92 -0.72 25.65
C ALA A 52 -32.93 -0.34 26.75
N LEU A 53 -31.64 -0.17 26.42
CA LEU A 53 -30.61 0.30 27.34
C LEU A 53 -30.94 1.70 27.90
N GLY A 54 -31.40 2.61 27.04
CA GLY A 54 -31.85 3.95 27.44
C GLY A 54 -33.03 3.92 28.41
N ILE A 55 -34.03 3.10 28.15
CA ILE A 55 -35.16 2.89 29.04
C ILE A 55 -34.70 2.37 30.39
N TYR A 56 -33.86 1.34 30.39
CA TYR A 56 -33.36 0.72 31.63
C TYR A 56 -32.50 1.70 32.45
N ALA A 57 -31.65 2.50 31.79
CA ALA A 57 -30.83 3.50 32.44
C ALA A 57 -31.65 4.56 33.19
N THR A 58 -32.88 4.87 32.77
CA THR A 58 -33.73 5.83 33.49
C THR A 58 -34.29 5.30 34.84
N MET A 59 -34.31 3.96 34.98
CA MET A 59 -34.81 3.29 36.21
C MET A 59 -33.69 3.03 37.24
N CYS A 60 -32.42 3.27 36.86
CA CYS A 60 -31.27 2.89 37.67
C CYS A 60 -30.66 4.05 38.43
N SER A 61 -29.79 3.73 39.44
CA SER A 61 -28.97 4.71 40.18
C SER A 61 -27.95 5.40 39.26
N GLN A 62 -27.35 6.52 39.72
CA GLN A 62 -26.37 7.27 38.91
C GLN A 62 -25.14 6.42 38.50
N GLU A 63 -24.66 5.57 39.39
CA GLU A 63 -23.53 4.67 39.05
C GLU A 63 -23.89 3.63 37.97
N GLN A 64 -25.10 3.06 38.07
CA GLN A 64 -25.61 2.13 37.07
C GLN A 64 -25.84 2.79 35.70
N LYS A 65 -26.24 4.06 35.64
CA LYS A 65 -26.37 4.83 34.41
C LYS A 65 -25.05 4.91 33.64
N ALA A 66 -23.94 5.11 34.36
CA ALA A 66 -22.62 5.11 33.75
C ALA A 66 -22.27 3.76 33.11
N LEU A 67 -22.61 2.65 33.74
CA LEU A 67 -22.41 1.30 33.20
C LEU A 67 -23.25 1.06 31.96
N PHE A 68 -24.53 1.46 31.93
CA PHE A 68 -25.40 1.32 30.74
C PHE A 68 -24.94 2.20 29.60
N SER A 69 -24.42 3.41 29.87
CA SER A 69 -23.81 4.27 28.85
C SER A 69 -22.58 3.63 28.25
N LEU A 70 -21.72 3.03 29.07
CA LEU A 70 -20.55 2.30 28.58
C LEU A 70 -20.96 1.09 27.73
N LEU A 71 -21.94 0.30 28.17
CA LEU A 71 -22.46 -0.85 27.43
C LEU A 71 -23.04 -0.42 26.07
N SER A 72 -23.78 0.69 26.03
CA SER A 72 -24.30 1.30 24.81
C SER A 72 -23.18 1.64 23.83
N THR A 73 -22.11 2.28 24.33
CA THR A 73 -20.94 2.63 23.52
C THR A 73 -20.21 1.40 22.98
N VAL A 74 -20.06 0.36 23.79
CA VAL A 74 -19.44 -0.91 23.38
C VAL A 74 -20.29 -1.60 22.31
N CYS A 75 -21.62 -1.65 22.45
CA CYS A 75 -22.51 -2.21 21.45
C CYS A 75 -22.42 -1.46 20.10
N TYR A 76 -22.43 -0.14 20.14
CA TYR A 76 -22.31 0.71 18.96
C TYR A 76 -20.95 0.52 18.27
N GLY A 77 -19.86 0.62 19.03
CA GLY A 77 -18.49 0.42 18.54
C GLY A 77 -18.28 -1.00 18.00
N GLY A 78 -18.73 -2.02 18.74
CA GLY A 78 -18.65 -3.42 18.33
C GLY A 78 -19.37 -3.66 17.00
N PHE A 79 -20.61 -3.16 16.84
CA PHE A 79 -21.32 -3.22 15.57
C PHE A 79 -20.53 -2.57 14.43
N TYR A 80 -19.99 -1.36 14.65
CA TYR A 80 -19.25 -0.60 13.65
C TYR A 80 -18.00 -1.36 13.18
N PHE A 81 -17.22 -1.93 14.10
CA PHE A 81 -16.03 -2.74 13.75
C PHE A 81 -16.38 -4.07 13.06
N LEU A 82 -17.51 -4.67 13.41
CA LEU A 82 -17.97 -5.91 12.75
C LEU A 82 -18.54 -5.66 11.37
N ALA A 83 -19.18 -4.51 11.14
CA ALA A 83 -19.84 -4.18 9.87
C ALA A 83 -18.85 -3.88 8.73
N ILE A 84 -17.65 -3.38 9.04
CA ILE A 84 -16.71 -2.84 8.05
C ILE A 84 -15.42 -3.69 7.98
N LYS A 85 -14.93 -3.95 6.76
CA LYS A 85 -13.65 -4.63 6.52
C LYS A 85 -12.56 -3.60 6.19
N GLU A 86 -11.99 -2.97 7.23
CA GLU A 86 -10.94 -1.96 7.06
C GLU A 86 -10.00 -1.95 8.27
N ASN A 87 -8.90 -1.20 8.17
CA ASN A 87 -7.92 -1.03 9.25
C ASN A 87 -8.56 -0.38 10.49
N VAL A 88 -8.32 -0.98 11.67
CA VAL A 88 -8.89 -0.52 12.94
C VAL A 88 -8.56 0.95 13.21
N GLY A 89 -7.33 1.41 12.89
CA GLY A 89 -6.95 2.81 13.10
C GLY A 89 -7.79 3.80 12.29
N LYS A 90 -8.15 3.46 11.04
CA LYS A 90 -9.08 4.27 10.21
C LYS A 90 -10.48 4.30 10.82
N LEU A 91 -10.95 3.14 11.26
CA LEU A 91 -12.29 3.02 11.86
C LEU A 91 -12.38 3.85 13.14
N VAL A 92 -11.39 3.74 14.03
CA VAL A 92 -11.32 4.53 15.27
C VAL A 92 -11.22 6.03 14.97
N PHE A 93 -10.41 6.43 13.98
CA PHE A 93 -10.28 7.83 13.56
C PHE A 93 -11.62 8.43 13.16
N VAL A 94 -12.34 7.77 12.23
CA VAL A 94 -13.65 8.24 11.76
C VAL A 94 -14.68 8.24 12.88
N LEU A 95 -14.71 7.18 13.70
CA LEU A 95 -15.64 7.06 14.82
C LEU A 95 -15.45 8.20 15.84
N LEU A 96 -14.22 8.54 16.17
CA LEU A 96 -13.92 9.62 17.12
C LEU A 96 -14.24 11.00 16.54
N ILE A 97 -14.03 11.23 15.26
CA ILE A 97 -14.49 12.48 14.58
C ILE A 97 -16.01 12.61 14.73
N VAL A 98 -16.75 11.57 14.36
CA VAL A 98 -18.22 11.58 14.46
C VAL A 98 -18.68 11.79 15.90
N SER A 99 -18.01 11.14 16.89
CA SER A 99 -18.32 11.27 18.31
C SER A 99 -18.09 12.71 18.82
N ASN A 100 -17.00 13.36 18.42
CA ASN A 100 -16.73 14.74 18.78
C ASN A 100 -17.83 15.68 18.29
N PHE A 101 -18.29 15.49 17.04
CA PHE A 101 -19.40 16.25 16.50
C PHE A 101 -20.74 15.93 17.14
N ALA A 102 -21.01 14.67 17.44
CA ALA A 102 -22.22 14.28 18.16
C ALA A 102 -22.30 14.98 19.51
N ASN A 103 -21.20 15.00 20.27
CA ASN A 103 -21.11 15.70 21.55
C ASN A 103 -21.33 17.20 21.42
N PHE A 104 -20.77 17.83 20.40
CA PHE A 104 -21.00 19.25 20.11
C PHE A 104 -22.48 19.54 19.81
N VAL A 105 -23.12 18.73 18.96
CA VAL A 105 -24.56 18.88 18.65
C VAL A 105 -25.44 18.70 19.89
N VAL A 106 -25.10 17.73 20.74
CA VAL A 106 -25.83 17.50 22.02
C VAL A 106 -25.72 18.72 22.92
N MET A 107 -24.52 19.33 23.05
CA MET A 107 -24.35 20.56 23.84
C MET A 107 -25.14 21.73 23.26
N CYS A 108 -25.08 21.95 21.93
CA CYS A 108 -25.86 22.97 21.27
C CYS A 108 -27.38 22.79 21.50
N ALA A 109 -27.87 21.56 21.34
CA ALA A 109 -29.27 21.22 21.54
C ALA A 109 -29.70 21.45 23.00
N LYS A 110 -28.86 21.13 23.97
CA LYS A 110 -29.15 21.34 25.39
C LYS A 110 -29.15 22.83 25.77
N CYS A 111 -28.23 23.60 25.19
CA CYS A 111 -28.22 25.07 25.35
C CYS A 111 -29.48 25.71 24.78
N VAL A 112 -29.88 25.30 23.58
CA VAL A 112 -31.16 25.79 22.95
C VAL A 112 -32.36 25.37 23.78
N GLU A 113 -32.42 24.12 24.25
CA GLU A 113 -33.50 23.66 25.13
C GLU A 113 -33.58 24.49 26.42
N GLY A 114 -32.41 24.75 27.07
CA GLY A 114 -32.34 25.56 28.30
C GLY A 114 -32.91 26.98 28.14
N HIS A 115 -32.79 27.58 26.94
CA HIS A 115 -33.32 28.90 26.67
C HIS A 115 -34.80 28.88 26.27
N ILE A 116 -35.26 27.87 25.52
CA ILE A 116 -36.63 27.80 25.01
C ILE A 116 -37.59 27.13 26.01
N PHE A 117 -37.10 26.05 26.65
CA PHE A 117 -37.86 25.19 27.56
C PHE A 117 -37.18 25.05 28.94
N PRO A 118 -36.89 26.11 29.70
CA PRO A 118 -36.04 26.03 30.91
C PRO A 118 -36.56 25.05 31.95
N GLN A 119 -37.86 24.90 32.10
CA GLN A 119 -38.45 23.97 33.07
C GLN A 119 -38.27 22.49 32.68
N LEU A 120 -38.23 22.16 31.37
CA LEU A 120 -38.05 20.81 30.89
C LEU A 120 -36.54 20.42 30.76
N ALA A 121 -35.69 21.43 30.60
CA ALA A 121 -34.25 21.26 30.39
C ALA A 121 -33.51 20.67 31.64
N VAL A 122 -34.10 20.79 32.81
CA VAL A 122 -33.55 20.23 34.05
C VAL A 122 -33.58 18.69 34.08
N GLU A 123 -34.51 18.12 33.34
CA GLU A 123 -34.62 16.67 33.16
C GLU A 123 -33.93 16.20 31.90
N ASN A 124 -33.38 14.97 31.91
CA ASN A 124 -32.74 14.37 30.73
C ASN A 124 -33.76 13.70 29.79
N ASN A 125 -33.48 13.79 28.51
CA ASN A 125 -34.19 13.05 27.42
C ASN A 125 -35.71 13.28 27.39
N LYS A 126 -36.13 14.51 27.61
CA LYS A 126 -37.52 14.93 27.37
C LYS A 126 -37.76 15.15 25.86
N TRP A 127 -39.00 15.19 25.45
CA TRP A 127 -39.40 15.47 24.06
C TRP A 127 -38.80 16.77 23.52
N SER A 128 -38.75 17.82 24.38
CA SER A 128 -38.13 19.11 24.08
C SER A 128 -36.69 18.99 23.64
N PHE A 129 -35.92 18.14 24.35
CA PHE A 129 -34.52 17.88 24.02
C PHE A 129 -34.37 17.16 22.66
N SER A 130 -35.24 16.18 22.38
CA SER A 130 -35.24 15.48 21.09
C SER A 130 -35.60 16.46 19.96
N LEU A 131 -36.57 17.36 20.17
CA LEU A 131 -36.94 18.39 19.20
C LEU A 131 -35.78 19.36 18.93
N CYS A 132 -35.15 19.89 19.97
CA CYS A 132 -34.00 20.78 19.84
C CYS A 132 -32.81 20.06 19.15
N THR A 133 -32.57 18.79 19.47
CA THR A 133 -31.53 17.97 18.82
C THR A 133 -31.84 17.85 17.31
N MET A 134 -33.05 17.54 16.92
CA MET A 134 -33.43 17.43 15.51
C MET A 134 -33.25 18.77 14.76
N ILE A 135 -33.61 19.91 15.37
CA ILE A 135 -33.44 21.26 14.77
C ILE A 135 -31.93 21.52 14.55
N VAL A 136 -31.10 21.29 15.55
CA VAL A 136 -29.64 21.49 15.47
C VAL A 136 -29.02 20.54 14.44
N GLN A 137 -29.47 19.28 14.40
CA GLN A 137 -29.02 18.30 13.40
C GLN A 137 -29.37 18.70 11.96
N LEU A 138 -30.54 19.28 11.72
CA LEU A 138 -30.92 19.76 10.38
C LEU A 138 -29.96 20.81 9.81
N ILE A 139 -29.26 21.53 10.69
CA ILE A 139 -28.26 22.52 10.28
C ILE A 139 -26.89 21.85 10.10
N PHE A 140 -26.44 21.08 11.08
CA PHE A 140 -25.06 20.59 11.13
C PHE A 140 -24.82 19.29 10.36
N ILE A 141 -25.78 18.35 10.29
CA ILE A 141 -25.58 17.07 9.58
C ILE A 141 -25.33 17.25 8.09
N PRO A 142 -26.06 18.10 7.34
CA PRO A 142 -25.77 18.35 5.93
C PRO A 142 -24.35 18.92 5.71
N LEU A 143 -23.91 19.85 6.57
CA LEU A 143 -22.57 20.44 6.48
C LEU A 143 -21.49 19.38 6.75
N LEU A 144 -21.69 18.54 7.77
CA LEU A 144 -20.80 17.42 8.06
C LEU A 144 -20.78 16.38 6.95
N PHE A 145 -21.93 16.07 6.36
CA PHE A 145 -21.99 15.14 5.24
C PHE A 145 -21.19 15.66 4.04
N LEU A 146 -21.29 16.94 3.70
CA LEU A 146 -20.48 17.56 2.65
C LEU A 146 -18.99 17.50 2.98
N TYR A 147 -18.62 17.74 4.25
CA TYR A 147 -17.25 17.61 4.72
C TYR A 147 -16.74 16.17 4.58
N PHE A 148 -17.52 15.18 5.02
CA PHE A 148 -17.16 13.76 4.92
C PHE A 148 -17.04 13.32 3.46
N LYS A 149 -17.96 13.76 2.60
CA LYS A 149 -17.91 13.48 1.16
C LYS A 149 -16.64 14.02 0.52
N LYS A 150 -16.27 15.27 0.86
CA LYS A 150 -15.13 15.97 0.23
C LYS A 150 -13.78 15.48 0.75
N TYR A 151 -13.65 15.31 2.06
CA TYR A 151 -12.35 15.09 2.70
C TYR A 151 -12.14 13.66 3.21
N ILE A 152 -13.10 13.12 3.95
CA ILE A 152 -12.90 11.85 4.66
C ILE A 152 -13.03 10.64 3.73
N LYS A 153 -14.01 10.62 2.81
CA LYS A 153 -14.23 9.50 1.91
C LYS A 153 -12.99 9.20 1.04
N GLY A 154 -12.37 10.24 0.46
CA GLY A 154 -11.17 10.07 -0.37
C GLY A 154 -10.02 9.40 0.38
N VAL A 155 -9.74 9.86 1.60
CA VAL A 155 -8.63 9.35 2.43
C VAL A 155 -8.92 7.97 3.02
N ALA A 156 -10.17 7.64 3.29
CA ALA A 156 -10.57 6.30 3.74
C ALA A 156 -10.20 5.20 2.72
N HIS A 157 -10.14 5.53 1.42
CA HIS A 157 -9.77 4.60 0.34
C HIS A 157 -8.27 4.50 0.08
N ILE A 158 -7.43 5.38 0.65
CA ILE A 158 -5.98 5.32 0.48
C ILE A 158 -5.43 4.08 1.21
N GLU A 159 -4.86 3.14 0.45
CA GLU A 159 -4.29 1.90 1.00
C GLU A 159 -2.89 2.08 1.58
N THR A 160 -2.19 3.11 1.15
CA THR A 160 -0.82 3.40 1.56
C THR A 160 -0.75 3.83 3.03
N GLY A 161 0.26 3.35 3.72
CA GLY A 161 0.58 3.87 5.06
C GLY A 161 -0.17 3.23 6.22
N LYS A 162 -0.37 1.90 6.22
CA LYS A 162 -0.92 1.16 7.40
C LYS A 162 -0.27 1.58 8.72
N LYS A 163 1.00 2.02 8.69
CA LYS A 163 1.74 2.51 9.87
C LYS A 163 1.24 3.88 10.36
N ILE A 164 0.85 4.79 9.45
CA ILE A 164 0.36 6.14 9.79
C ILE A 164 -0.98 6.03 10.52
N TRP A 165 -1.90 5.21 10.02
CA TRP A 165 -3.21 4.99 10.63
C TRP A 165 -3.16 4.42 12.04
N ARG A 166 -2.05 3.78 12.41
CA ARG A 166 -1.84 3.25 13.77
C ARG A 166 -1.83 4.33 14.84
N PHE A 167 -1.44 5.55 14.49
CA PHE A 167 -1.31 6.67 15.43
C PHE A 167 -2.28 7.82 15.17
N LEU A 168 -2.85 7.92 13.96
CA LEU A 168 -3.64 9.08 13.54
C LEU A 168 -4.92 9.28 14.36
N TRP A 169 -5.51 8.19 14.88
CA TRP A 169 -6.68 8.24 15.75
C TRP A 169 -6.42 8.94 17.08
N THR A 170 -5.18 9.11 17.51
CA THR A 170 -4.84 9.82 18.75
C THR A 170 -5.25 11.28 18.70
N ILE A 171 -5.25 11.89 17.49
CA ILE A 171 -5.61 13.29 17.33
C ILE A 171 -7.10 13.56 17.65
N PRO A 172 -8.09 12.89 17.02
CA PRO A 172 -9.47 13.07 17.46
C PRO A 172 -9.70 12.58 18.89
N ALA A 173 -8.91 11.62 19.39
CA ALA A 173 -8.97 11.19 20.78
C ALA A 173 -8.59 12.31 21.77
N THR A 174 -7.58 13.13 21.46
CA THR A 174 -7.21 14.26 22.33
C THR A 174 -8.34 15.29 22.43
N PHE A 175 -8.99 15.63 21.32
CA PHE A 175 -10.17 16.54 21.33
C PHE A 175 -11.32 15.94 22.11
N TYR A 176 -11.56 14.62 21.99
CA TYR A 176 -12.58 13.94 22.77
C TYR A 176 -12.26 13.98 24.28
N LEU A 177 -11.01 13.75 24.68
CA LEU A 177 -10.56 13.83 26.07
C LEU A 177 -10.66 15.24 26.64
N PHE A 178 -10.34 16.27 25.84
CA PHE A 178 -10.53 17.68 26.24
C PHE A 178 -11.99 17.98 26.55
N TRP A 179 -12.90 17.58 25.67
CA TRP A 179 -14.32 17.74 25.87
C TRP A 179 -14.80 16.98 27.12
N TYR A 180 -14.40 15.72 27.27
CA TYR A 180 -14.74 14.87 28.39
C TYR A 180 -14.28 15.49 29.72
N HIS A 181 -13.02 15.94 29.80
CA HIS A 181 -12.47 16.59 30.98
C HIS A 181 -13.26 17.86 31.33
N GLY A 182 -13.54 18.73 30.35
CA GLY A 182 -14.30 19.97 30.57
C GLY A 182 -15.71 19.74 31.14
N LEU A 183 -16.34 18.60 30.77
CA LEU A 183 -17.71 18.30 31.20
C LEU A 183 -17.77 17.56 32.56
N TYR A 184 -16.87 16.63 32.82
CA TYR A 184 -16.97 15.72 33.97
C TYR A 184 -16.08 16.10 35.15
N PHE A 185 -15.03 16.87 34.96
CA PHE A 185 -14.13 17.33 36.01
C PHE A 185 -14.40 18.77 36.47
N ASN A 186 -15.61 19.29 36.17
CA ASN A 186 -16.04 20.62 36.61
C ASN A 186 -16.85 20.52 37.91
N THR A 187 -16.92 21.62 38.66
CA THR A 187 -17.69 21.73 39.89
C THR A 187 -19.20 21.87 39.64
N LYS A 188 -19.60 22.33 38.46
CA LYS A 188 -21.00 22.44 38.03
C LYS A 188 -21.49 21.10 37.47
N SER A 189 -22.80 20.87 37.55
CA SER A 189 -23.41 19.68 36.94
C SER A 189 -23.25 19.72 35.41
N SER A 190 -23.18 18.55 34.78
CA SER A 190 -23.06 18.45 33.31
C SER A 190 -24.23 19.11 32.54
N ILE A 191 -25.41 19.15 33.17
CA ILE A 191 -26.60 19.83 32.61
C ILE A 191 -26.42 21.35 32.63
N GLU A 192 -26.00 21.91 33.80
CA GLU A 192 -25.73 23.35 33.94
C GLU A 192 -24.65 23.83 32.97
N LEU A 193 -23.56 23.04 32.84
CA LEU A 193 -22.49 23.33 31.88
C LEU A 193 -22.98 23.29 30.44
N ALA A 194 -23.84 22.36 30.09
CA ALA A 194 -24.38 22.23 28.74
C ALA A 194 -25.37 23.35 28.39
N MET A 195 -26.06 23.91 29.37
CA MET A 195 -26.98 25.03 29.19
C MET A 195 -26.28 26.40 29.13
N ASP A 196 -25.04 26.51 29.55
CA ASP A 196 -24.25 27.73 29.55
C ASP A 196 -23.78 28.09 28.10
N PRO A 197 -24.20 29.25 27.50
CA PRO A 197 -23.80 29.65 26.18
C PRO A 197 -22.30 29.85 26.02
N VAL A 198 -21.58 30.21 27.07
CA VAL A 198 -20.11 30.37 27.04
C VAL A 198 -19.42 29.03 26.80
N ASN A 199 -19.86 27.97 27.48
CA ASN A 199 -19.36 26.62 27.26
C ASN A 199 -19.72 26.07 25.88
N MET A 200 -20.90 26.41 25.38
CA MET A 200 -21.30 26.07 24.02
C MET A 200 -20.37 26.73 22.98
N LEU A 201 -20.09 28.03 23.11
CA LEU A 201 -19.16 28.76 22.23
C LEU A 201 -17.74 28.19 22.33
N PHE A 202 -17.26 27.88 23.53
CA PHE A 202 -15.95 27.27 23.72
C PHE A 202 -15.87 25.91 23.01
N THR A 203 -16.88 25.07 23.16
CA THR A 203 -16.95 23.76 22.47
C THR A 203 -17.04 23.93 20.96
N PHE A 204 -17.75 24.96 20.47
CA PHE A 204 -17.79 25.31 19.04
C PHE A 204 -16.38 25.60 18.50
N PHE A 205 -15.62 26.48 19.15
CA PHE A 205 -14.26 26.82 18.71
C PHE A 205 -13.28 25.62 18.79
N ILE A 206 -13.42 24.75 19.80
CA ILE A 206 -12.65 23.51 19.86
C ILE A 206 -12.95 22.61 18.66
N ASN A 207 -14.22 22.42 18.34
CA ASN A 207 -14.61 21.59 17.19
C ASN A 207 -14.24 22.21 15.86
N LEU A 208 -14.31 23.54 15.73
CA LEU A 208 -13.82 24.26 14.54
C LEU A 208 -12.32 24.09 14.36
N GLY A 209 -11.53 24.25 15.43
CA GLY A 209 -10.10 23.98 15.43
C GLY A 209 -9.77 22.52 15.07
N ALA A 210 -10.53 21.57 15.62
CA ALA A 210 -10.41 20.15 15.28
C ALA A 210 -10.66 19.89 13.79
N LEU A 211 -11.69 20.50 13.19
CA LEU A 211 -11.96 20.42 11.75
C LEU A 211 -10.80 20.92 10.91
N VAL A 212 -10.20 22.04 11.28
CA VAL A 212 -9.03 22.57 10.58
C VAL A 212 -7.88 21.57 10.64
N VAL A 213 -7.57 21.04 11.83
CA VAL A 213 -6.51 20.02 12.01
C VAL A 213 -6.80 18.77 11.19
N TYR A 214 -8.05 18.26 11.22
CA TYR A 214 -8.41 17.09 10.40
C TYR A 214 -8.28 17.37 8.91
N THR A 215 -8.65 18.57 8.44
CA THR A 215 -8.53 18.96 7.04
C THR A 215 -7.06 19.00 6.60
N VAL A 216 -6.18 19.60 7.41
CA VAL A 216 -4.75 19.64 7.13
C VAL A 216 -4.17 18.23 7.03
N ILE A 217 -4.49 17.35 7.99
CA ILE A 217 -4.01 15.97 8.01
C ILE A 217 -4.46 15.20 6.77
N VAL A 218 -5.76 15.30 6.44
CA VAL A 218 -6.35 14.62 5.29
C VAL A 218 -5.70 15.08 3.98
N ASN A 219 -5.51 16.39 3.81
CA ASN A 219 -4.83 16.94 2.63
C ASN A 219 -3.36 16.50 2.57
N SER A 220 -2.65 16.51 3.71
CA SER A 220 -1.26 16.06 3.77
C SER A 220 -1.11 14.57 3.40
N ILE A 221 -2.05 13.72 3.81
CA ILE A 221 -2.05 12.30 3.43
C ILE A 221 -2.30 12.15 1.92
N ALA A 222 -3.25 12.91 1.37
CA ALA A 222 -3.57 12.88 -0.05
C ALA A 222 -2.39 13.37 -0.90
N GLU A 223 -1.73 14.46 -0.49
CA GLU A 223 -0.54 15.00 -1.14
C GLU A 223 0.64 14.03 -1.08
N PHE A 224 0.88 13.42 0.07
CA PHE A 224 1.92 12.40 0.23
C PHE A 224 1.69 11.22 -0.73
N GLN A 225 0.45 10.73 -0.85
CA GLN A 225 0.11 9.67 -1.79
C GLN A 225 0.32 10.09 -3.24
N TYR A 226 -0.09 11.31 -3.59
CA TYR A 226 0.12 11.86 -4.92
C TYR A 226 1.61 11.92 -5.28
N ASN A 227 2.47 12.39 -4.35
CA ASN A 227 3.90 12.45 -4.55
C ASN A 227 4.54 11.07 -4.72
N LEU A 228 4.09 10.05 -3.98
CA LEU A 228 4.55 8.67 -4.18
C LEU A 228 4.21 8.15 -5.57
N ASN A 229 2.97 8.35 -6.03
CA ASN A 229 2.56 7.93 -7.37
C ASN A 229 3.36 8.64 -8.47
N LEU A 230 3.63 9.94 -8.28
CA LEU A 230 4.46 10.73 -9.21
C LEU A 230 5.91 10.23 -9.27
N GLU A 231 6.46 9.80 -8.13
CA GLU A 231 7.81 9.23 -8.07
C GLU A 231 7.88 7.86 -8.79
N GLU A 232 6.85 7.03 -8.65
CA GLU A 232 6.74 5.77 -9.39
C GLU A 232 6.64 6.00 -10.90
N GLU A 233 5.80 6.95 -11.33
CA GLU A 233 5.67 7.32 -12.75
C GLU A 233 6.98 7.84 -13.35
N LYS A 234 7.71 8.70 -12.62
CA LYS A 234 9.05 9.17 -13.04
C LYS A 234 10.04 8.02 -13.23
N LYS A 235 10.08 7.07 -12.30
CA LYS A 235 10.96 5.89 -12.43
C LYS A 235 10.61 5.05 -13.64
N GLN A 236 9.32 4.90 -13.94
CA GLN A 236 8.87 4.16 -15.11
C GLN A 236 9.31 4.85 -16.42
N LEU A 237 9.15 6.17 -16.50
CA LEU A 237 9.63 6.96 -17.64
C LEU A 237 11.15 6.92 -17.81
N GLU A 238 11.91 6.90 -16.72
CA GLU A 238 13.37 6.73 -16.78
C GLU A 238 13.77 5.37 -17.38
N ILE A 239 13.09 4.29 -16.98
CA ILE A 239 13.32 2.95 -17.53
C ILE A 239 12.96 2.90 -19.01
N GLU A 240 11.83 3.47 -19.44
CA GLU A 240 11.42 3.55 -20.83
C GLU A 240 12.44 4.32 -21.67
N ASN A 241 12.93 5.46 -21.19
CA ASN A 241 13.95 6.24 -21.86
C ASN A 241 15.27 5.48 -22.01
N LEU A 242 15.71 4.77 -20.97
CA LEU A 242 16.90 3.93 -21.03
C LEU A 242 16.75 2.79 -22.06
N CYS A 243 15.58 2.16 -22.09
CA CYS A 243 15.27 1.12 -23.08
C CYS A 243 15.31 1.68 -24.52
N PHE A 244 14.72 2.86 -24.72
CA PHE A 244 14.71 3.54 -26.03
C PHE A 244 16.14 3.92 -26.49
N GLU A 245 16.97 4.47 -25.61
CA GLU A 245 18.37 4.79 -25.89
C GLU A 245 19.19 3.54 -26.28
N ASN A 246 18.99 2.43 -25.58
CA ASN A 246 19.65 1.17 -25.88
C ASN A 246 19.19 0.62 -27.25
N MET A 247 17.89 0.68 -27.54
CA MET A 247 17.34 0.25 -28.85
C MET A 247 17.90 1.10 -29.99
N LYS A 248 18.02 2.41 -29.81
CA LYS A 248 18.62 3.33 -30.76
C LYS A 248 20.09 2.98 -31.05
N LYS A 249 20.90 2.75 -30.01
CA LYS A 249 22.30 2.32 -30.13
C LYS A 249 22.41 1.00 -30.91
N GLN A 250 21.54 0.05 -30.64
CA GLN A 250 21.51 -1.25 -31.32
C GLN A 250 21.11 -1.11 -32.79
N MET A 251 20.13 -0.25 -33.12
CA MET A 251 19.76 0.08 -34.49
C MET A 251 20.92 0.73 -35.26
N GLU A 252 21.62 1.67 -34.66
CA GLU A 252 22.80 2.32 -35.27
C GLU A 252 23.94 1.32 -35.51
N SER A 253 24.19 0.42 -34.56
CA SER A 253 25.17 -0.67 -34.69
C SER A 253 24.80 -1.60 -35.87
N THR A 254 23.54 -2.03 -35.91
CA THR A 254 23.03 -2.89 -37.02
C THR A 254 23.10 -2.18 -38.36
N ARG A 255 22.83 -0.88 -38.43
CA ARG A 255 22.94 -0.07 -39.63
C ARG A 255 24.40 0.00 -40.13
N ARG A 256 25.36 0.20 -39.21
CA ARG A 256 26.80 0.20 -39.54
C ARG A 256 27.24 -1.16 -40.08
N ALA A 257 26.91 -2.24 -39.34
CA ALA A 257 27.27 -3.60 -39.80
C ALA A 257 26.70 -3.93 -41.18
N ARG A 258 25.45 -3.53 -41.46
CA ARG A 258 24.84 -3.72 -42.79
C ARG A 258 25.53 -2.88 -43.87
N HIS A 259 25.95 -1.66 -43.53
CA HIS A 259 26.70 -0.81 -44.47
C HIS A 259 28.06 -1.42 -44.81
N ASP A 260 28.79 -1.90 -43.82
CA ASP A 260 30.10 -2.51 -44.01
C ASP A 260 30.00 -3.83 -44.79
N LEU A 261 29.00 -4.67 -44.49
CA LEU A 261 28.73 -5.87 -45.26
C LEU A 261 28.45 -5.54 -46.75
N LYS A 262 27.71 -4.47 -47.05
CA LYS A 262 27.45 -4.02 -48.40
C LYS A 262 28.75 -3.65 -49.14
N HIS A 263 29.69 -2.99 -48.46
CA HIS A 263 31.01 -2.67 -49.05
C HIS A 263 31.83 -3.92 -49.33
N HIS A 264 31.87 -4.90 -48.42
CA HIS A 264 32.55 -6.17 -48.62
C HIS A 264 31.93 -6.96 -49.78
N MET A 265 30.60 -7.03 -49.88
CA MET A 265 29.92 -7.69 -50.99
C MET A 265 30.19 -7.02 -52.32
N LYS A 266 30.32 -5.68 -52.39
CA LYS A 266 30.69 -4.96 -53.58
C LYS A 266 32.11 -5.24 -54.04
N ALA A 267 33.05 -5.34 -53.09
CA ALA A 267 34.43 -5.74 -53.39
C ALA A 267 34.51 -7.16 -53.98
N VAL A 268 33.81 -8.12 -53.35
CA VAL A 268 33.73 -9.50 -53.87
C VAL A 268 33.09 -9.56 -55.24
N HIS A 269 32.03 -8.79 -55.49
CA HIS A 269 31.38 -8.70 -56.81
C HIS A 269 32.35 -8.20 -57.90
N THR A 270 33.11 -7.12 -57.63
CA THR A 270 34.09 -6.58 -58.60
C THR A 270 35.21 -7.57 -58.90
N MET A 271 35.69 -8.30 -57.88
CA MET A 271 36.68 -9.38 -58.11
C MET A 271 36.11 -10.53 -58.93
N ALA A 272 34.83 -10.85 -58.79
CA ALA A 272 34.15 -11.89 -59.54
C ALA A 272 33.96 -11.48 -61.04
N GLU A 273 33.62 -10.22 -61.31
CA GLU A 273 33.52 -9.66 -62.68
C GLU A 273 34.88 -9.75 -63.40
N ASN A 274 35.98 -9.60 -62.65
CA ASN A 274 37.33 -9.70 -63.18
C ASN A 274 37.86 -11.15 -63.32
N ASN A 275 37.08 -12.17 -62.98
CA ASN A 275 37.45 -13.59 -62.96
C ASN A 275 38.62 -13.90 -61.99
N GLU A 276 38.80 -13.13 -60.90
CA GLU A 276 39.90 -13.23 -59.96
C GLU A 276 39.57 -14.20 -58.78
N CYS A 277 39.20 -15.44 -59.08
CA CYS A 277 38.73 -16.42 -58.12
C CYS A 277 39.65 -16.62 -56.91
N LYS A 278 40.98 -16.64 -57.11
CA LYS A 278 41.95 -16.80 -56.02
C LYS A 278 41.93 -15.62 -55.04
N LYS A 279 41.80 -14.39 -55.56
CA LYS A 279 41.72 -13.18 -54.69
C LYS A 279 40.41 -13.14 -53.92
N ILE A 280 39.33 -13.65 -54.47
CA ILE A 280 38.04 -13.75 -53.76
C ILE A 280 38.20 -14.65 -52.54
N THR A 281 38.83 -15.82 -52.72
CA THR A 281 39.03 -16.77 -51.60
C THR A 281 39.91 -16.15 -50.51
N GLU A 282 41.04 -15.58 -50.88
CA GLU A 282 41.96 -14.92 -49.95
C GLU A 282 41.30 -13.73 -49.20
N TYR A 283 40.49 -12.93 -49.92
CA TYR A 283 39.75 -11.83 -49.31
C TYR A 283 38.69 -12.30 -48.30
N ILE A 284 37.94 -13.34 -48.62
CA ILE A 284 36.94 -13.93 -47.73
C ILE A 284 37.62 -14.56 -46.52
N GLU A 285 38.74 -15.29 -46.70
CA GLU A 285 39.50 -15.87 -45.58
C GLU A 285 40.02 -14.78 -44.64
N THR A 286 40.64 -13.73 -45.19
CA THR A 286 41.11 -12.57 -44.41
C THR A 286 39.97 -11.86 -43.70
N TYR A 287 38.79 -11.72 -44.34
CA TYR A 287 37.63 -11.12 -43.72
C TYR A 287 37.06 -11.98 -42.59
N LEU A 288 37.02 -13.31 -42.76
CA LEU A 288 36.58 -14.25 -41.73
C LEU A 288 37.55 -14.33 -40.55
N GLU A 289 38.86 -14.10 -40.76
CA GLU A 289 39.84 -13.98 -39.67
C GLU A 289 39.67 -12.68 -38.88
N HIS A 290 39.41 -11.56 -39.58
CA HIS A 290 39.21 -10.26 -38.95
C HIS A 290 37.82 -10.09 -38.32
N VAL A 291 36.79 -10.60 -38.95
CA VAL A 291 35.52 -10.85 -38.31
C VAL A 291 35.72 -12.08 -37.46
N SER A 292 36.29 -11.93 -36.25
CA SER A 292 36.09 -12.90 -35.19
C SER A 292 34.59 -13.06 -35.06
N LEU A 293 34.02 -13.98 -35.82
CA LEU A 293 32.75 -14.61 -35.48
C LEU A 293 33.03 -15.35 -34.18
N LYS A 294 33.04 -14.59 -33.06
CA LYS A 294 32.65 -15.17 -31.78
C LYS A 294 31.33 -15.82 -32.14
N LYS A 295 31.33 -17.15 -32.30
CA LYS A 295 30.11 -17.94 -32.45
C LYS A 295 29.15 -17.32 -31.45
N PRO A 296 27.92 -16.96 -31.85
CA PRO A 296 26.98 -16.41 -30.87
C PRO A 296 26.99 -17.39 -29.71
N LEU A 297 27.47 -16.91 -28.57
CA LEU A 297 27.59 -17.75 -27.39
C LEU A 297 26.16 -18.04 -26.94
N VAL A 298 25.65 -19.19 -27.34
CA VAL A 298 24.30 -19.64 -26.98
C VAL A 298 24.44 -20.46 -25.71
N TYR A 299 24.06 -19.85 -24.60
CA TYR A 299 24.02 -20.48 -23.27
C TYR A 299 22.68 -21.16 -22.97
N CYS A 300 21.59 -20.69 -23.61
CA CYS A 300 20.27 -21.30 -23.50
C CYS A 300 19.40 -20.96 -24.72
N THR A 301 18.31 -21.69 -24.90
CA THR A 301 17.37 -21.51 -26.03
C THR A 301 16.43 -20.33 -25.82
N ASN A 302 16.19 -19.88 -24.59
CA ASN A 302 15.39 -18.67 -24.34
C ASN A 302 16.16 -17.42 -24.77
N PHE A 303 15.63 -16.69 -25.75
CA PHE A 303 16.30 -15.57 -26.39
C PHE A 303 16.64 -14.44 -25.41
N THR A 304 15.68 -14.02 -24.61
CA THR A 304 15.85 -12.89 -23.65
C THR A 304 16.85 -13.22 -22.56
N LEU A 305 16.75 -14.41 -21.98
CA LEU A 305 17.71 -14.86 -20.97
C LEU A 305 19.11 -15.05 -21.58
N ASN A 306 19.20 -15.60 -22.79
CA ASN A 306 20.49 -15.75 -23.47
C ASN A 306 21.18 -14.40 -23.70
N ALA A 307 20.45 -13.38 -24.18
CA ALA A 307 21.01 -12.04 -24.37
C ALA A 307 21.52 -11.44 -23.05
N LEU A 308 20.76 -11.61 -21.97
CA LEU A 308 21.15 -11.18 -20.63
C LEU A 308 22.43 -11.90 -20.15
N ILE A 309 22.49 -13.23 -20.30
CA ILE A 309 23.65 -14.03 -19.89
C ILE A 309 24.90 -13.64 -20.68
N VAL A 310 24.80 -13.46 -22.00
CA VAL A 310 25.91 -13.01 -22.84
C VAL A 310 26.48 -11.68 -22.33
N TYR A 311 25.60 -10.71 -21.99
CA TYR A 311 26.03 -9.43 -21.43
C TYR A 311 26.82 -9.61 -20.12
N TYR A 312 26.27 -10.37 -19.17
CA TYR A 312 26.94 -10.58 -17.88
C TYR A 312 28.19 -11.46 -17.96
N VAL A 313 28.30 -12.37 -18.94
CA VAL A 313 29.55 -13.11 -19.22
C VAL A 313 30.65 -12.13 -19.61
N GLN A 314 30.36 -11.17 -20.52
CA GLN A 314 31.34 -10.16 -20.92
C GLN A 314 31.76 -9.27 -19.73
N GLN A 315 30.83 -8.89 -18.88
CA GLN A 315 31.14 -8.14 -17.66
C GLN A 315 32.03 -8.97 -16.71
N ALA A 316 31.69 -10.22 -16.46
CA ALA A 316 32.46 -11.10 -15.60
C ALA A 316 33.88 -11.37 -16.13
N GLU A 317 34.04 -11.51 -17.45
CA GLU A 317 35.36 -11.60 -18.10
C GLU A 317 36.21 -10.34 -17.88
N ALA A 318 35.58 -9.14 -18.03
CA ALA A 318 36.26 -7.87 -17.78
C ALA A 318 36.72 -7.73 -16.31
N HIS A 319 35.97 -8.28 -15.37
CA HIS A 319 36.28 -8.29 -13.92
C HIS A 319 37.12 -9.52 -13.49
N LYS A 320 37.56 -10.36 -14.44
CA LYS A 320 38.36 -11.57 -14.20
C LYS A 320 37.67 -12.57 -13.27
N ILE A 321 36.37 -12.73 -13.38
CA ILE A 321 35.54 -13.63 -12.58
C ILE A 321 35.40 -14.98 -13.32
N LYS A 322 35.67 -16.10 -12.63
CA LYS A 322 35.47 -17.44 -13.19
C LYS A 322 34.00 -17.79 -13.20
N LEU A 323 33.42 -17.97 -14.39
CA LEU A 323 32.00 -18.33 -14.56
C LEU A 323 31.83 -19.84 -14.79
N LYS A 324 30.85 -20.42 -14.11
CA LYS A 324 30.33 -21.76 -14.38
C LYS A 324 28.81 -21.66 -14.59
N LEU A 325 28.37 -21.89 -15.82
CA LEU A 325 26.96 -21.75 -16.22
C LEU A 325 26.41 -23.14 -16.58
N ASN A 326 25.24 -23.47 -16.04
CA ASN A 326 24.43 -24.61 -16.44
C ASN A 326 22.98 -24.15 -16.57
N ILE A 327 22.53 -23.86 -17.80
CA ILE A 327 21.26 -23.24 -18.08
C ILE A 327 20.46 -24.12 -19.03
N GLU A 328 19.41 -24.73 -18.50
CA GLU A 328 18.48 -25.61 -19.21
C GLU A 328 17.08 -24.99 -19.15
N LEU A 329 16.87 -23.92 -19.92
CA LEU A 329 15.56 -23.24 -20.00
C LEU A 329 15.05 -23.31 -21.46
N PRO A 330 13.82 -23.79 -21.70
CA PRO A 330 13.23 -23.82 -23.03
C PRO A 330 12.97 -22.41 -23.58
N GLU A 331 12.75 -22.30 -24.88
CA GLU A 331 12.49 -21.05 -25.58
C GLU A 331 11.26 -20.33 -25.00
N GLU A 332 10.19 -21.07 -24.77
CA GLU A 332 8.97 -20.54 -24.17
C GLU A 332 8.84 -20.96 -22.69
N THR A 333 8.52 -19.96 -21.86
CA THR A 333 8.21 -20.16 -20.44
C THR A 333 6.94 -19.40 -20.10
N ASN A 334 6.20 -19.86 -19.08
CA ASN A 334 5.02 -19.12 -18.57
C ASN A 334 5.42 -17.96 -17.65
N VAL A 335 6.71 -17.66 -17.54
CA VAL A 335 7.23 -16.48 -16.83
C VAL A 335 7.50 -15.39 -17.85
N LYS A 336 7.00 -14.17 -17.57
CA LYS A 336 7.19 -13.02 -18.46
C LYS A 336 8.69 -12.71 -18.62
N GLU A 337 9.12 -12.42 -19.84
CA GLU A 337 10.53 -12.11 -20.15
C GLU A 337 11.08 -10.94 -19.33
N ALA A 338 10.26 -9.90 -19.09
CA ALA A 338 10.63 -8.78 -18.24
C ALA A 338 10.92 -9.23 -16.78
N ASP A 339 10.15 -10.18 -16.26
CA ASP A 339 10.36 -10.69 -14.90
C ASP A 339 11.62 -11.57 -14.82
N LEU A 340 11.90 -12.37 -15.85
CA LEU A 340 13.18 -13.12 -15.95
C LEU A 340 14.39 -12.16 -16.00
N THR A 341 14.27 -11.07 -16.75
CA THR A 341 15.30 -10.04 -16.86
C THR A 341 15.55 -9.37 -15.53
N VAL A 342 14.50 -9.00 -14.80
CA VAL A 342 14.60 -8.38 -13.46
C VAL A 342 15.22 -9.37 -12.47
N LEU A 343 14.77 -10.62 -12.45
CA LEU A 343 15.24 -11.64 -11.53
C LEU A 343 16.75 -11.92 -11.73
N PHE A 344 17.10 -12.37 -12.93
CA PHE A 344 18.49 -12.80 -13.20
C PHE A 344 19.45 -11.63 -13.36
N GLY A 345 18.97 -10.46 -13.82
CA GLY A 345 19.76 -9.24 -13.86
C GLY A 345 20.21 -8.82 -12.46
N ASN A 346 19.28 -8.71 -11.50
CA ASN A 346 19.62 -8.38 -10.12
C ASN A 346 20.52 -9.43 -9.46
N LEU A 347 20.31 -10.72 -9.72
CA LEU A 347 21.14 -11.78 -9.16
C LEU A 347 22.57 -11.72 -9.69
N LEU A 348 22.76 -11.56 -11.01
CA LEU A 348 24.06 -11.51 -11.65
C LEU A 348 24.83 -10.23 -11.32
N GLU A 349 24.15 -9.07 -11.33
CA GLU A 349 24.74 -7.81 -10.90
C GLU A 349 25.24 -7.87 -9.46
N ASN A 350 24.43 -8.38 -8.54
CA ASN A 350 24.84 -8.55 -7.14
C ASN A 350 26.02 -9.52 -7.00
N ALA A 351 26.07 -10.58 -7.81
CA ALA A 351 27.15 -11.54 -7.78
C ALA A 351 28.48 -10.96 -8.29
N ILE A 352 28.45 -10.16 -9.36
CA ILE A 352 29.63 -9.46 -9.90
C ILE A 352 30.15 -8.45 -8.87
N ASP A 353 29.27 -7.57 -8.35
CA ASP A 353 29.63 -6.58 -7.34
C ASP A 353 30.27 -7.23 -6.09
N ALA A 354 29.70 -8.33 -5.63
CA ALA A 354 30.27 -9.06 -4.48
C ALA A 354 31.65 -9.68 -4.80
N CYS A 355 31.87 -10.14 -6.03
CA CYS A 355 33.15 -10.65 -6.49
C CYS A 355 34.23 -9.55 -6.58
N ASP A 356 33.88 -8.30 -6.88
CA ASP A 356 34.83 -7.20 -6.92
C ASP A 356 35.46 -6.88 -5.56
N GLU A 357 34.74 -7.16 -4.49
CA GLU A 357 35.24 -7.00 -3.12
C GLU A 357 36.10 -8.17 -2.65
N VAL A 358 36.32 -9.20 -3.49
CA VAL A 358 37.10 -10.41 -3.17
C VAL A 358 38.40 -10.41 -3.98
N GLN A 359 39.47 -11.05 -3.45
CA GLN A 359 40.74 -11.23 -4.15
C GLN A 359 40.53 -11.97 -5.47
N GLU A 360 41.24 -11.59 -6.54
CA GLU A 360 41.06 -12.08 -7.91
C GLU A 360 41.05 -13.63 -8.02
N ASN A 361 41.91 -14.32 -7.28
CA ASN A 361 41.98 -15.79 -7.27
C ASN A 361 40.74 -16.47 -6.65
N LYS A 362 39.90 -15.75 -5.91
CA LYS A 362 38.67 -16.22 -5.24
C LYS A 362 37.40 -15.76 -5.93
N ARG A 363 37.50 -15.03 -7.03
CA ARG A 363 36.35 -14.53 -7.80
C ARG A 363 35.75 -15.65 -8.62
N TYR A 364 34.55 -16.04 -8.33
CA TYR A 364 33.79 -17.00 -9.12
C TYR A 364 32.28 -16.79 -9.00
N ILE A 365 31.56 -17.17 -10.04
CA ILE A 365 30.08 -17.23 -10.06
C ILE A 365 29.68 -18.57 -10.64
N ASN A 366 28.82 -19.29 -9.96
CA ASN A 366 28.23 -20.55 -10.40
C ASN A 366 26.72 -20.38 -10.51
N LEU A 367 26.18 -20.35 -11.73
CA LEU A 367 24.77 -20.19 -12.02
C LEU A 367 24.20 -21.49 -12.60
N LYS A 368 23.10 -21.94 -12.00
CA LYS A 368 22.32 -23.08 -12.49
C LYS A 368 20.86 -22.65 -12.62
N ILE A 369 20.26 -22.89 -13.78
CA ILE A 369 18.84 -22.65 -14.07
C ILE A 369 18.32 -23.88 -14.79
N TYR A 370 17.28 -24.48 -14.30
CA TYR A 370 16.68 -25.65 -14.93
C TYR A 370 15.18 -25.73 -14.69
N LYS A 371 14.48 -26.40 -15.58
CA LYS A 371 13.03 -26.63 -15.53
C LYS A 371 12.78 -28.11 -15.24
N PRO A 372 12.65 -28.53 -13.97
CA PRO A 372 12.51 -29.95 -13.60
C PRO A 372 11.20 -30.57 -14.08
N ASN A 373 10.16 -29.75 -14.26
CA ASN A 373 8.83 -30.16 -14.73
C ASN A 373 8.18 -29.01 -15.52
N SER A 374 6.96 -29.24 -16.07
CA SER A 374 6.22 -28.21 -16.83
C SER A 374 5.98 -26.92 -16.06
N ASP A 375 5.88 -27.00 -14.74
CA ASP A 375 5.23 -26.00 -13.90
C ASP A 375 6.19 -25.25 -12.97
N SER A 376 7.51 -25.51 -13.04
CA SER A 376 8.46 -24.83 -12.18
C SER A 376 9.80 -24.54 -12.87
N ILE A 377 10.38 -23.38 -12.55
CA ILE A 377 11.77 -23.02 -12.89
C ILE A 377 12.53 -22.92 -11.58
N VAL A 378 13.64 -23.68 -11.49
CA VAL A 378 14.52 -23.68 -10.33
C VAL A 378 15.81 -22.95 -10.70
N PHE A 379 16.27 -22.10 -9.81
CA PHE A 379 17.54 -21.40 -9.98
C PHE A 379 18.42 -21.50 -8.74
N TYR A 380 19.71 -21.46 -9.00
CA TYR A 380 20.77 -21.45 -7.98
C TYR A 380 21.89 -20.56 -8.47
N ILE A 381 22.30 -19.59 -7.68
CA ILE A 381 23.49 -18.78 -7.90
C ILE A 381 24.35 -18.77 -6.65
N GLU A 382 25.64 -19.00 -6.84
CA GLU A 382 26.67 -18.96 -5.80
C GLU A 382 27.82 -18.10 -6.29
N ASN A 383 28.31 -17.21 -5.45
CA ASN A 383 29.45 -16.37 -5.77
C ASN A 383 30.43 -16.23 -4.60
N GLY A 384 31.65 -15.86 -4.94
CA GLY A 384 32.67 -15.48 -3.95
C GLY A 384 32.20 -14.24 -3.17
N PHE A 385 32.48 -14.23 -1.85
CA PHE A 385 31.99 -13.23 -0.93
C PHE A 385 33.03 -12.92 0.15
N ASN A 386 33.13 -11.66 0.62
CA ASN A 386 34.14 -11.21 1.61
C ASN A 386 33.70 -11.36 3.08
N GLY A 387 32.53 -11.95 3.34
CA GLY A 387 32.00 -12.20 4.69
C GLY A 387 31.33 -11.00 5.36
N SER A 388 31.36 -9.79 4.77
CA SER A 388 30.79 -8.59 5.38
C SER A 388 29.32 -8.38 4.97
N ILE A 389 28.37 -8.65 5.88
CA ILE A 389 26.94 -8.37 5.69
C ILE A 389 26.44 -7.41 6.76
N LYS A 390 25.82 -6.32 6.35
CA LYS A 390 25.02 -5.48 7.26
C LYS A 390 23.61 -6.03 7.31
N LYS A 391 23.21 -6.63 8.44
CA LYS A 391 21.82 -7.04 8.72
C LYS A 391 21.17 -6.05 9.69
N LYS A 392 19.96 -5.61 9.38
CA LYS A 392 19.10 -4.86 10.30
C LYS A 392 17.72 -5.49 10.28
N ASN A 393 17.21 -5.94 11.43
CA ASN A 393 15.90 -6.59 11.58
C ASN A 393 15.68 -7.78 10.61
N GLN A 394 16.66 -8.67 10.47
CA GLN A 394 16.64 -9.82 9.55
C GLN A 394 16.59 -9.46 8.04
N GLN A 395 16.67 -8.20 7.66
CA GLN A 395 16.79 -7.75 6.26
C GLN A 395 18.25 -7.52 5.90
N PHE A 396 18.64 -7.97 4.71
CA PHE A 396 19.95 -7.71 4.14
C PHE A 396 20.01 -6.25 3.71
N LEU A 397 20.93 -5.48 4.30
CA LEU A 397 21.18 -4.09 3.88
C LEU A 397 22.28 -4.11 2.81
N THR A 398 22.11 -3.27 1.78
CA THR A 398 23.17 -3.03 0.80
C THR A 398 24.40 -2.41 1.46
N THR A 399 25.59 -2.88 1.06
CA THR A 399 26.87 -2.26 1.42
C THR A 399 27.24 -1.10 0.49
N LYS A 400 26.50 -0.87 -0.61
CA LYS A 400 26.74 0.22 -1.57
C LYS A 400 26.45 1.58 -0.95
N ALA A 401 27.34 2.55 -1.11
CA ALA A 401 27.23 3.92 -0.57
C ALA A 401 25.98 4.67 -1.09
N ASN A 402 25.44 4.30 -2.28
CA ASN A 402 24.26 4.87 -2.91
C ASN A 402 23.17 3.84 -3.26
N GLY A 403 23.23 2.62 -2.74
CA GLY A 403 22.29 1.55 -3.09
C GLY A 403 21.15 1.41 -2.07
N ASN A 404 19.91 1.47 -2.52
CA ASN A 404 18.71 1.35 -1.68
C ASN A 404 18.35 -0.09 -1.25
N GLY A 405 19.23 -1.08 -1.45
CA GLY A 405 18.92 -2.50 -1.12
C GLY A 405 17.82 -3.12 -1.98
N ILE A 406 17.52 -2.53 -3.14
CA ILE A 406 16.36 -2.86 -3.99
C ILE A 406 16.54 -4.21 -4.71
N GLY A 407 17.79 -4.62 -5.01
CA GLY A 407 18.05 -5.81 -5.84
C GLY A 407 17.48 -7.12 -5.25
N ILE A 408 17.74 -7.41 -4.00
CA ILE A 408 17.23 -8.63 -3.32
C ILE A 408 15.71 -8.54 -3.09
N GLU A 409 15.18 -7.37 -2.80
CA GLU A 409 13.73 -7.18 -2.65
C GLU A 409 13.01 -7.36 -4.02
N SER A 410 13.62 -6.91 -5.12
CA SER A 410 13.11 -7.17 -6.48
C SER A 410 13.11 -8.67 -6.81
N VAL A 411 14.15 -9.40 -6.44
CA VAL A 411 14.21 -10.86 -6.56
C VAL A 411 13.07 -11.52 -5.79
N LYS A 412 12.88 -11.17 -4.52
CA LYS A 412 11.78 -11.69 -3.69
C LYS A 412 10.41 -11.34 -4.28
N TYR A 413 10.24 -10.11 -4.76
CA TYR A 413 8.99 -9.68 -5.38
C TYR A 413 8.63 -10.54 -6.59
N VAL A 414 9.59 -10.74 -7.53
CA VAL A 414 9.36 -11.58 -8.70
C VAL A 414 9.06 -13.02 -8.29
N VAL A 415 9.83 -13.60 -7.37
CA VAL A 415 9.60 -14.98 -6.91
C VAL A 415 8.22 -15.14 -6.29
N HIS A 416 7.80 -14.23 -5.42
CA HIS A 416 6.45 -14.26 -4.82
C HIS A 416 5.33 -14.04 -5.82
N LYS A 417 5.54 -13.22 -6.85
CA LYS A 417 4.58 -13.01 -7.96
C LYS A 417 4.23 -14.32 -8.66
N TYR A 418 5.17 -15.26 -8.72
CA TYR A 418 5.02 -16.58 -9.32
C TYR A 418 4.81 -17.68 -8.25
N ASN A 419 4.26 -17.33 -7.08
CA ASN A 419 3.97 -18.24 -5.96
C ASN A 419 5.18 -19.12 -5.54
N GLY A 420 6.38 -18.66 -5.82
CA GLY A 420 7.62 -19.31 -5.51
C GLY A 420 8.18 -18.97 -4.13
N ASP A 421 9.33 -19.56 -3.84
CA ASP A 421 10.11 -19.27 -2.63
C ASP A 421 11.58 -19.05 -2.96
N VAL A 422 12.26 -18.21 -2.17
CA VAL A 422 13.67 -17.89 -2.33
C VAL A 422 14.40 -18.01 -1.00
N ASN A 423 15.48 -18.74 -1.02
CA ASN A 423 16.35 -18.99 0.14
C ASN A 423 17.72 -18.35 -0.09
N ILE A 424 18.19 -17.58 0.89
CA ILE A 424 19.47 -16.88 0.86
C ILE A 424 20.32 -17.41 2.00
N LYS A 425 21.46 -17.98 1.67
CA LYS A 425 22.43 -18.50 2.63
C LYS A 425 23.78 -17.82 2.45
N THR A 426 24.46 -17.59 3.53
CA THR A 426 25.80 -17.02 3.55
C THR A 426 26.71 -17.93 4.38
N ASP A 427 27.84 -18.25 3.86
CA ASP A 427 28.95 -18.93 4.53
C ASP A 427 30.15 -17.97 4.52
N GLU A 428 31.23 -18.26 5.25
CA GLU A 428 32.39 -17.36 5.46
C GLU A 428 32.92 -16.70 4.17
N ASN A 429 32.91 -17.42 3.04
CA ASN A 429 33.42 -16.92 1.76
C ASN A 429 32.44 -17.07 0.58
N LYS A 430 31.18 -17.40 0.84
CA LYS A 430 30.20 -17.70 -0.18
C LYS A 430 28.86 -17.02 0.09
N PHE A 431 28.28 -16.48 -0.97
CA PHE A 431 26.91 -16.00 -0.97
C PHE A 431 26.09 -16.89 -1.90
N ILE A 432 24.99 -17.44 -1.42
CA ILE A 432 24.17 -18.40 -2.15
C ILE A 432 22.74 -17.92 -2.16
N VAL A 433 22.15 -17.81 -3.34
CA VAL A 433 20.71 -17.58 -3.53
C VAL A 433 20.14 -18.74 -4.32
N SER A 434 19.11 -19.35 -3.82
CA SER A 434 18.39 -20.43 -4.50
C SER A 434 16.89 -20.19 -4.42
N GLY A 435 16.16 -20.51 -5.46
CA GLY A 435 14.71 -20.31 -5.46
C GLY A 435 14.01 -21.11 -6.53
N VAL A 436 12.70 -21.07 -6.45
CA VAL A 436 11.79 -21.69 -7.40
C VAL A 436 10.71 -20.69 -7.82
N LEU A 437 10.41 -20.62 -9.10
CA LEU A 437 9.24 -19.97 -9.66
C LEU A 437 8.24 -21.07 -9.99
N LEU A 438 7.04 -20.99 -9.43
CA LEU A 438 5.93 -21.85 -9.80
C LEU A 438 5.13 -21.14 -10.88
N GLN A 439 4.95 -21.77 -12.03
CA GLN A 439 4.16 -21.20 -13.12
C GLN A 439 2.70 -21.14 -12.66
N PRO A 440 2.00 -19.99 -12.80
CA PRO A 440 0.59 -19.96 -12.49
C PRO A 440 -0.11 -20.97 -13.41
N LEU A 441 -0.85 -21.91 -12.83
CA LEU A 441 -1.87 -22.67 -13.55
C LEU A 441 -2.76 -21.63 -14.23
N ASP A 442 -2.91 -21.70 -15.54
CA ASP A 442 -3.73 -20.79 -16.32
C ASP A 442 -5.05 -20.49 -15.60
N ALA A 443 -5.26 -19.23 -15.26
CA ALA A 443 -6.57 -18.72 -14.85
C ALA A 443 -7.46 -18.56 -16.11
N THR A 444 -7.54 -19.64 -16.91
CA THR A 444 -8.47 -19.74 -18.05
C THR A 444 -9.08 -21.13 -18.06
N LYS A 445 -10.15 -21.29 -17.29
CA LYS A 445 -11.36 -21.99 -17.66
C LYS A 445 -12.55 -21.44 -16.89
#